data_e83bf865cceed337cad68140584b4e91
#
_entry.id   e83bf865cceed337cad68140584b4e91
#
_cell.length_a   1.000
_cell.length_b   1.000
_cell.length_c   1.000
_cell.angle_alpha   90.00
_cell.angle_beta   90.00
_cell.angle_gamma   90.00
#
_symmetry.space_group_name_H-M   'P 1'
#
loop_
_entity.id
_entity.type
_entity.pdbx_description
1 polymer ?
#
loop_
_entity_poly.entity_id
_entity_poly.type
_entity_poly.pdbx_seq_one_letter_code
_entity_poly.pdbx_strand_id
1 'polypeptide(L)'
;MFYDLHVHSCLSPCAENEMTPNNICNMALIKELDLIALTDHNSVRQIPAFAEAAKAAGIRALYGCELQTAEEVHVLGLFASPEEALSLQPWIDERMPDVPNRKDFFGDQLICGPMDRVTGEEPRLLLVSLAASLEETVGRIHEAGGRAVLAHVLDRENSVTNQLGFIPPGLPYDGLEIKASEEKQRVLDTHPWIKEDSTVWLVDSDAHRLVEISERENSMSEETFRRLWGDAL
;
A
#
# COMPACT_ATOMS: atom_id res chain seq x y z
N MET A 1 5.08 11.27 -14.19
CA MET A 1 5.51 11.25 -12.77
C MET A 1 6.14 9.91 -12.47
N PHE A 2 7.37 9.94 -11.93
CA PHE A 2 8.02 8.74 -11.37
C PHE A 2 7.46 8.48 -9.98
N TYR A 3 7.16 7.23 -9.65
CA TYR A 3 6.42 6.90 -8.44
C TYR A 3 6.88 5.60 -7.78
N ASP A 4 6.53 5.46 -6.49
CA ASP A 4 6.50 4.23 -5.74
C ASP A 4 5.29 4.27 -4.78
N LEU A 5 4.30 3.41 -5.00
CA LEU A 5 3.04 3.45 -4.27
C LEU A 5 2.86 2.28 -3.29
N HIS A 6 3.92 1.50 -3.07
CA HIS A 6 3.91 0.37 -2.14
C HIS A 6 5.19 0.38 -1.29
N VAL A 7 5.14 1.10 -0.17
CA VAL A 7 6.27 1.27 0.76
C VAL A 7 5.80 1.09 2.19
N HIS A 8 6.53 0.32 2.98
CA HIS A 8 6.26 0.06 4.39
C HIS A 8 7.14 0.92 5.29
N SER A 9 6.57 1.40 6.41
CA SER A 9 7.34 2.08 7.45
C SER A 9 7.74 1.13 8.58
N CYS A 10 8.45 1.67 9.57
CA CYS A 10 8.78 1.00 10.82
C CYS A 10 7.54 0.58 11.66
N LEU A 11 6.34 0.89 11.21
CA LEU A 11 5.10 0.37 11.79
C LEU A 11 4.82 -1.06 11.31
N SER A 12 5.22 -1.42 10.11
CA SER A 12 5.13 -2.80 9.60
C SER A 12 6.25 -3.64 10.20
N PRO A 13 5.97 -4.76 10.90
CA PRO A 13 6.99 -5.48 11.66
C PRO A 13 8.04 -6.18 10.78
N CYS A 14 7.77 -6.33 9.48
CA CYS A 14 8.70 -6.85 8.49
C CYS A 14 9.65 -5.78 7.92
N ALA A 15 9.39 -4.48 8.18
CA ALA A 15 10.24 -3.40 7.73
C ALA A 15 11.35 -3.08 8.74
N GLU A 16 12.46 -2.53 8.26
CA GLU A 16 13.54 -2.05 9.13
C GLU A 16 13.08 -0.82 9.95
N ASN A 17 13.59 -0.69 11.18
CA ASN A 17 13.26 0.44 12.07
C ASN A 17 13.67 1.80 11.50
N GLU A 18 14.61 1.83 10.56
CA GLU A 18 15.04 3.00 9.80
C GLU A 18 14.02 3.50 8.77
N MET A 19 12.99 2.69 8.46
CA MET A 19 11.88 3.08 7.58
C MET A 19 10.95 4.07 8.28
N THR A 20 11.51 5.16 8.75
CA THR A 20 10.74 6.25 9.37
C THR A 20 10.15 7.19 8.32
N PRO A 21 9.05 7.91 8.60
CA PRO A 21 8.41 8.80 7.65
C PRO A 21 9.35 9.80 6.97
N ASN A 22 10.24 10.47 7.73
CA ASN A 22 11.18 11.42 7.13
C ASN A 22 12.25 10.71 6.28
N ASN A 23 12.74 9.55 6.72
CA ASN A 23 13.73 8.80 5.95
C ASN A 23 13.14 8.30 4.62
N ILE A 24 11.89 7.82 4.62
CA ILE A 24 11.16 7.41 3.41
C ILE A 24 11.04 8.59 2.44
N CYS A 25 10.54 9.75 2.90
CA CYS A 25 10.40 10.95 2.06
C CYS A 25 11.75 11.44 1.53
N ASN A 26 12.79 11.45 2.37
CA ASN A 26 14.13 11.86 1.96
C ASN A 26 14.73 10.88 0.92
N MET A 27 14.53 9.58 1.11
CA MET A 27 15.00 8.59 0.14
C MET A 27 14.28 8.74 -1.20
N ALA A 28 12.96 8.98 -1.19
CA ALA A 28 12.20 9.27 -2.40
C ALA A 28 12.75 10.48 -3.18
N LEU A 29 13.14 11.55 -2.47
CA LEU A 29 13.79 12.71 -3.08
C LEU A 29 15.19 12.37 -3.64
N ILE A 30 16.00 11.59 -2.93
CA ILE A 30 17.32 11.14 -3.40
C ILE A 30 17.19 10.32 -4.68
N LYS A 31 16.13 9.50 -4.77
CA LYS A 31 15.80 8.68 -5.94
C LYS A 31 15.01 9.43 -7.02
N GLU A 32 14.82 10.72 -6.85
CA GLU A 32 14.15 11.63 -7.80
C GLU A 32 12.72 11.17 -8.15
N LEU A 33 11.99 10.63 -7.18
CA LEU A 33 10.58 10.31 -7.33
C LEU A 33 9.73 11.57 -7.23
N ASP A 34 8.66 11.63 -8.03
CA ASP A 34 7.67 12.71 -8.03
C ASP A 34 6.50 12.43 -7.08
N LEU A 35 6.24 11.15 -6.79
CA LEU A 35 5.10 10.67 -6.01
C LEU A 35 5.49 9.44 -5.20
N ILE A 36 5.09 9.41 -3.93
CA ILE A 36 5.29 8.26 -3.04
C ILE A 36 4.02 7.94 -2.26
N ALA A 37 3.79 6.69 -1.92
CA ALA A 37 2.74 6.32 -0.97
C ALA A 37 3.33 5.56 0.23
N LEU A 38 2.64 5.68 1.36
CA LEU A 38 2.88 4.83 2.53
C LEU A 38 1.73 3.85 2.69
N THR A 39 2.05 2.55 2.84
CA THR A 39 1.07 1.46 2.78
C THR A 39 1.38 0.36 3.81
N ASP A 40 1.51 0.73 5.08
CA ASP A 40 1.77 -0.23 6.16
C ASP A 40 0.70 -1.35 6.23
N HIS A 41 1.11 -2.53 6.67
CA HIS A 41 0.18 -3.66 6.87
C HIS A 41 -0.93 -3.32 7.86
N ASN A 42 -2.17 -3.53 7.46
CA ASN A 42 -3.38 -3.44 8.28
C ASN A 42 -3.45 -2.21 9.21
N SER A 43 -2.84 -1.09 8.83
CA SER A 43 -2.84 0.12 9.65
C SER A 43 -2.59 1.39 8.85
N VAL A 44 -3.29 2.46 9.21
CA VAL A 44 -3.04 3.83 8.73
C VAL A 44 -2.53 4.76 9.84
N ARG A 45 -2.08 4.20 10.97
CA ARG A 45 -1.64 4.98 12.13
C ARG A 45 -0.38 5.82 11.89
N GLN A 46 0.43 5.43 10.91
CA GLN A 46 1.65 6.17 10.55
C GLN A 46 1.37 7.38 9.64
N ILE A 47 0.18 7.45 9.03
CA ILE A 47 -0.18 8.47 8.05
C ILE A 47 -0.01 9.91 8.55
N PRO A 48 -0.38 10.28 9.80
CA PRO A 48 -0.18 11.67 10.25
C PRO A 48 1.27 12.15 10.17
N ALA A 49 2.22 11.32 10.65
CA ALA A 49 3.64 11.66 10.60
C ALA A 49 4.18 11.65 9.16
N PHE A 50 3.72 10.70 8.33
CA PHE A 50 4.12 10.64 6.93
C PHE A 50 3.61 11.87 6.13
N ALA A 51 2.38 12.32 6.36
CA ALA A 51 1.84 13.52 5.72
C ALA A 51 2.64 14.78 6.07
N GLU A 52 3.04 14.93 7.34
CA GLU A 52 3.91 16.03 7.77
C GLU A 52 5.29 15.96 7.10
N ALA A 53 5.89 14.75 7.04
CA ALA A 53 7.18 14.54 6.41
C ALA A 53 7.14 14.82 4.90
N ALA A 54 6.14 14.31 4.18
CA ALA A 54 5.97 14.54 2.75
C ALA A 54 5.77 16.03 2.43
N LYS A 55 4.95 16.73 3.23
CA LYS A 55 4.76 18.18 3.11
C LYS A 55 6.07 18.95 3.35
N ALA A 56 6.82 18.58 4.37
CA ALA A 56 8.10 19.23 4.69
C ALA A 56 9.15 18.97 3.61
N ALA A 57 9.17 17.77 3.02
CA ALA A 57 10.04 17.38 1.92
C ALA A 57 9.62 18.01 0.57
N GLY A 58 8.36 18.45 0.45
CA GLY A 58 7.82 18.98 -0.81
C GLY A 58 7.58 17.92 -1.87
N ILE A 59 7.39 16.64 -1.48
CA ILE A 59 7.05 15.55 -2.37
C ILE A 59 5.54 15.30 -2.37
N ARG A 60 4.97 14.97 -3.53
CA ARG A 60 3.57 14.53 -3.62
C ARG A 60 3.42 13.16 -2.94
N ALA A 61 2.32 12.99 -2.21
CA ALA A 61 2.10 11.75 -1.47
C ALA A 61 0.68 11.24 -1.60
N LEU A 62 0.53 9.92 -1.69
CA LEU A 62 -0.71 9.21 -1.42
C LEU A 62 -0.59 8.54 -0.04
N TYR A 63 -1.74 8.30 0.56
CA TYR A 63 -1.86 7.81 1.92
C TYR A 63 -2.63 6.51 1.92
N GLY A 64 -2.15 5.48 2.60
CA GLY A 64 -2.84 4.21 2.50
C GLY A 64 -2.40 3.14 3.47
N CYS A 65 -2.78 1.92 3.14
CA CYS A 65 -2.38 0.71 3.83
C CYS A 65 -2.46 -0.49 2.89
N GLU A 66 -1.72 -1.52 3.22
CA GLU A 66 -1.86 -2.84 2.62
C GLU A 66 -2.70 -3.72 3.53
N LEU A 67 -3.91 -4.07 3.10
CA LEU A 67 -4.87 -4.86 3.86
C LEU A 67 -4.76 -6.33 3.47
N GLN A 68 -4.62 -7.22 4.46
CA GLN A 68 -4.66 -8.66 4.24
C GLN A 68 -6.09 -9.18 4.50
N THR A 69 -6.74 -9.67 3.45
CA THR A 69 -8.12 -10.17 3.53
C THR A 69 -8.22 -11.54 4.23
N ALA A 70 -9.45 -12.01 4.50
CA ALA A 70 -9.69 -13.33 5.05
C ALA A 70 -9.19 -14.47 4.15
N GLU A 71 -9.11 -14.23 2.85
CA GLU A 71 -8.53 -15.14 1.84
C GLU A 71 -7.00 -15.05 1.77
N GLU A 72 -6.37 -14.26 2.67
CA GLU A 72 -4.92 -13.98 2.68
C GLU A 72 -4.44 -13.22 1.43
N VAL A 73 -5.32 -12.48 0.76
CA VAL A 73 -4.98 -11.62 -0.37
C VAL A 73 -4.60 -10.23 0.11
N HIS A 74 -3.51 -9.66 -0.40
CA HIS A 74 -3.13 -8.29 -0.13
C HIS A 74 -3.80 -7.30 -1.10
N VAL A 75 -4.34 -6.22 -0.52
CA VAL A 75 -5.00 -5.13 -1.25
C VAL A 75 -4.47 -3.79 -0.75
N LEU A 76 -3.90 -2.99 -1.64
CA LEU A 76 -3.56 -1.61 -1.32
C LEU A 76 -4.82 -0.76 -1.33
N GLY A 77 -5.07 -0.04 -0.24
CA GLY A 77 -6.01 1.06 -0.20
C GLY A 77 -5.25 2.37 -0.31
N LEU A 78 -5.42 3.11 -1.41
CA LEU A 78 -4.69 4.35 -1.69
C LEU A 78 -5.64 5.54 -1.72
N PHE A 79 -5.33 6.58 -0.96
CA PHE A 79 -6.16 7.77 -0.75
C PHE A 79 -5.41 9.05 -1.11
N ALA A 80 -6.15 10.05 -1.60
CA ALA A 80 -5.60 11.36 -1.94
C ALA A 80 -5.40 12.25 -0.71
N SER A 81 -6.13 12.01 0.38
CA SER A 81 -6.00 12.79 1.62
C SER A 81 -5.71 11.92 2.85
N PRO A 82 -4.97 12.46 3.84
CA PRO A 82 -4.74 11.77 5.10
C PRO A 82 -6.05 11.45 5.85
N GLU A 83 -7.04 12.34 5.77
CA GLU A 83 -8.31 12.20 6.46
C GLU A 83 -9.13 11.01 5.93
N GLU A 84 -9.16 10.84 4.60
CA GLU A 84 -9.80 9.68 3.96
C GLU A 84 -9.12 8.38 4.41
N ALA A 85 -7.79 8.31 4.33
CA ALA A 85 -7.05 7.14 4.79
C ALA A 85 -7.33 6.82 6.26
N LEU A 86 -7.26 7.82 7.14
CA LEU A 86 -7.50 7.66 8.58
C LEU A 86 -8.93 7.21 8.91
N SER A 87 -9.91 7.51 8.05
CA SER A 87 -11.30 7.05 8.23
C SER A 87 -11.44 5.52 8.17
N LEU A 88 -10.43 4.82 7.63
CA LEU A 88 -10.43 3.38 7.51
C LEU A 88 -10.00 2.67 8.82
N GLN A 89 -9.23 3.34 9.70
CA GLN A 89 -8.67 2.70 10.90
C GLN A 89 -9.70 2.06 11.83
N PRO A 90 -10.85 2.69 12.15
CA PRO A 90 -11.85 2.05 13.01
C PRO A 90 -12.39 0.73 12.45
N TRP A 91 -12.57 0.66 11.12
CA TRP A 91 -13.01 -0.56 10.46
C TRP A 91 -11.93 -1.65 10.49
N ILE A 92 -10.65 -1.28 10.30
CA ILE A 92 -9.51 -2.20 10.46
C ILE A 92 -9.48 -2.75 11.89
N ASP A 93 -9.58 -1.87 12.89
CA ASP A 93 -9.53 -2.25 14.31
C ASP A 93 -10.62 -3.24 14.71
N GLU A 94 -11.81 -3.08 14.15
CA GLU A 94 -12.95 -4.00 14.41
C GLU A 94 -12.73 -5.38 13.79
N ARG A 95 -12.01 -5.47 12.68
CA ARG A 95 -11.80 -6.71 11.93
C ARG A 95 -10.47 -7.40 12.17
N MET A 96 -9.56 -6.69 12.82
CA MET A 96 -8.23 -7.24 13.13
C MET A 96 -8.31 -8.16 14.34
N PRO A 97 -7.84 -9.42 14.24
CA PRO A 97 -7.77 -10.35 15.37
C PRO A 97 -6.91 -9.78 16.50
N ASP A 98 -7.30 -10.09 17.74
CA ASP A 98 -6.53 -9.71 18.95
C ASP A 98 -5.36 -10.69 19.17
N VAL A 99 -4.38 -10.63 18.26
CA VAL A 99 -3.14 -11.41 18.31
C VAL A 99 -2.01 -10.49 18.72
N PRO A 100 -1.35 -10.72 19.88
CA PRO A 100 -0.25 -9.84 20.30
C PRO A 100 0.98 -10.01 19.39
N ASN A 101 1.64 -8.89 19.10
CA ASN A 101 2.92 -8.94 18.39
C ASN A 101 4.01 -9.57 19.28
N ARG A 102 4.80 -10.47 18.69
CA ARG A 102 6.03 -11.03 19.28
C ARG A 102 7.23 -10.41 18.59
N LYS A 103 7.73 -9.31 19.15
CA LYS A 103 8.81 -8.48 18.58
C LYS A 103 10.09 -9.27 18.27
N ASP A 104 10.45 -10.20 19.11
CA ASP A 104 11.62 -11.07 18.94
C ASP A 104 11.50 -12.04 17.77
N PHE A 105 10.29 -12.17 17.20
CA PHE A 105 10.04 -13.03 16.04
C PHE A 105 9.64 -12.24 14.79
N PHE A 106 8.72 -11.27 14.94
CA PHE A 106 8.16 -10.51 13.81
C PHE A 106 8.83 -9.14 13.59
N GLY A 107 9.44 -8.57 14.61
CA GLY A 107 9.97 -7.20 14.61
C GLY A 107 9.12 -6.22 15.40
N ASP A 108 9.60 -4.99 15.49
CA ASP A 108 8.90 -3.89 16.14
C ASP A 108 7.75 -3.37 15.26
N GLN A 109 6.79 -2.68 15.87
CA GLN A 109 5.68 -2.00 15.20
C GLN A 109 5.60 -0.57 15.73
N LEU A 110 6.58 0.27 15.32
CA LEU A 110 6.82 1.59 15.89
C LEU A 110 5.89 2.64 15.27
N ILE A 111 5.21 3.41 16.10
CA ILE A 111 4.45 4.59 15.67
C ILE A 111 5.31 5.82 15.87
N CYS A 112 5.65 6.49 14.79
CA CYS A 112 6.39 7.74 14.79
C CYS A 112 5.45 8.94 14.80
N GLY A 113 5.87 9.99 15.49
CA GLY A 113 5.33 11.34 15.41
C GLY A 113 6.28 12.26 14.63
N PRO A 114 6.15 13.60 14.83
CA PRO A 114 6.99 14.57 14.17
C PRO A 114 8.49 14.30 14.36
N MET A 115 9.27 14.52 13.29
CA MET A 115 10.72 14.29 13.26
C MET A 115 11.11 12.86 13.67
N ASP A 116 10.33 11.87 13.28
CA ASP A 116 10.56 10.43 13.51
C ASP A 116 10.67 10.04 15.00
N ARG A 117 10.15 10.87 15.88
CA ARG A 117 10.13 10.54 17.29
C ARG A 117 9.14 9.39 17.53
N VAL A 118 9.61 8.26 18.05
CA VAL A 118 8.73 7.16 18.45
C VAL A 118 7.78 7.65 19.55
N THR A 119 6.49 7.58 19.30
CA THR A 119 5.42 8.02 20.21
C THR A 119 4.62 6.87 20.79
N GLY A 120 4.72 5.67 20.20
CA GLY A 120 4.02 4.49 20.61
C GLY A 120 4.40 3.28 19.78
N GLU A 121 3.67 2.20 20.02
CA GLU A 121 3.79 0.94 19.28
C GLU A 121 2.40 0.34 19.11
N GLU A 122 2.17 -0.37 18.00
CA GLU A 122 0.95 -1.18 17.85
C GLU A 122 1.17 -2.53 18.53
N PRO A 123 0.39 -2.86 19.57
CA PRO A 123 0.58 -4.10 20.33
C PRO A 123 0.05 -5.35 19.62
N ARG A 124 -0.91 -5.21 18.68
CA ARG A 124 -1.46 -6.32 17.90
C ARG A 124 -0.60 -6.57 16.68
N LEU A 125 -0.38 -7.84 16.35
CA LEU A 125 0.37 -8.22 15.16
C LEU A 125 -0.36 -7.73 13.90
N LEU A 126 0.31 -6.92 13.09
CA LEU A 126 -0.23 -6.39 11.85
C LEU A 126 -0.18 -7.40 10.68
N LEU A 127 0.68 -8.44 10.77
CA LEU A 127 0.79 -9.52 9.78
C LEU A 127 -0.25 -10.62 10.04
N VAL A 128 -1.52 -10.26 9.98
CA VAL A 128 -2.66 -11.17 10.18
C VAL A 128 -3.76 -10.88 9.16
N SER A 129 -4.54 -11.89 8.81
CA SER A 129 -5.74 -11.68 8.00
C SER A 129 -6.82 -10.96 8.79
N LEU A 130 -7.41 -9.94 8.21
CA LEU A 130 -8.62 -9.30 8.71
C LEU A 130 -9.82 -10.24 8.55
N ALA A 131 -10.80 -10.12 9.45
CA ALA A 131 -12.09 -10.81 9.33
C ALA A 131 -12.99 -10.10 8.28
N ALA A 132 -12.49 -9.95 7.06
CA ALA A 132 -13.17 -9.31 5.94
C ALA A 132 -12.76 -9.98 4.63
N SER A 133 -13.74 -10.24 3.75
CA SER A 133 -13.47 -10.81 2.43
C SER A 133 -12.78 -9.81 1.50
N LEU A 134 -12.21 -10.32 0.40
CA LEU A 134 -11.63 -9.50 -0.65
C LEU A 134 -12.65 -8.48 -1.21
N GLU A 135 -13.88 -8.89 -1.46
CA GLU A 135 -14.96 -8.03 -1.95
C GLU A 135 -15.33 -6.95 -0.93
N GLU A 136 -15.48 -7.33 0.36
CA GLU A 136 -15.77 -6.38 1.44
C GLU A 136 -14.63 -5.37 1.59
N THR A 137 -13.39 -5.81 1.52
CA THR A 137 -12.20 -4.96 1.64
C THR A 137 -12.14 -3.93 0.51
N VAL A 138 -12.30 -4.36 -0.74
CA VAL A 138 -12.36 -3.45 -1.90
C VAL A 138 -13.52 -2.46 -1.77
N GLY A 139 -14.72 -2.94 -1.40
CA GLY A 139 -15.88 -2.08 -1.17
C GLY A 139 -15.63 -1.04 -0.09
N ARG A 140 -14.99 -1.43 1.00
CA ARG A 140 -14.70 -0.51 2.12
C ARG A 140 -13.66 0.56 1.78
N ILE A 141 -12.64 0.22 0.97
CA ILE A 141 -11.70 1.20 0.45
C ILE A 141 -12.44 2.26 -0.38
N HIS A 142 -13.34 1.83 -1.28
CA HIS A 142 -14.14 2.75 -2.11
C HIS A 142 -15.08 3.63 -1.28
N GLU A 143 -15.75 3.08 -0.29
CA GLU A 143 -16.63 3.84 0.62
C GLU A 143 -15.86 4.93 1.39
N ALA A 144 -14.59 4.68 1.67
CA ALA A 144 -13.70 5.66 2.31
C ALA A 144 -13.11 6.69 1.32
N GLY A 145 -13.43 6.61 0.02
CA GLY A 145 -12.94 7.52 -1.01
C GLY A 145 -11.64 7.08 -1.70
N GLY A 146 -11.11 5.93 -1.32
CA GLY A 146 -9.84 5.40 -1.84
C GLY A 146 -9.94 4.65 -3.16
N ARG A 147 -8.78 4.18 -3.61
CA ARG A 147 -8.62 3.27 -4.75
C ARG A 147 -8.07 1.95 -4.27
N ALA A 148 -8.69 0.86 -4.71
CA ALA A 148 -8.28 -0.49 -4.38
C ALA A 148 -7.38 -1.06 -5.47
N VAL A 149 -6.15 -1.41 -5.10
CA VAL A 149 -5.19 -2.06 -6.00
C VAL A 149 -4.89 -3.45 -5.47
N LEU A 150 -5.03 -4.48 -6.28
CA LEU A 150 -4.59 -5.83 -5.91
C LEU A 150 -3.06 -5.86 -5.93
N ALA A 151 -2.46 -6.08 -4.76
CA ALA A 151 -1.01 -6.05 -4.59
C ALA A 151 -0.34 -7.28 -5.21
N HIS A 152 0.84 -7.09 -5.83
CA HIS A 152 1.73 -8.14 -6.36
C HIS A 152 0.97 -9.39 -6.85
N VAL A 153 0.08 -9.21 -7.86
CA VAL A 153 -0.95 -10.19 -8.27
C VAL A 153 -0.43 -11.57 -8.67
N LEU A 154 0.88 -11.74 -8.93
CA LEU A 154 1.52 -12.99 -9.33
C LEU A 154 2.61 -13.42 -8.34
N ASP A 155 2.74 -14.74 -8.17
CA ASP A 155 3.91 -15.45 -7.61
C ASP A 155 4.38 -15.06 -6.18
N ARG A 156 3.60 -14.31 -5.41
CA ARG A 156 3.87 -14.03 -3.99
C ARG A 156 2.89 -14.75 -3.08
N GLU A 157 3.26 -14.95 -1.81
CA GLU A 157 2.46 -15.69 -0.84
C GLU A 157 1.02 -15.14 -0.72
N ASN A 158 0.88 -13.83 -0.64
CA ASN A 158 -0.41 -13.16 -0.47
C ASN A 158 -0.96 -12.55 -1.78
N SER A 159 -0.51 -13.04 -2.93
CA SER A 159 -1.06 -12.63 -4.21
C SER A 159 -2.43 -13.26 -4.45
N VAL A 160 -3.31 -12.53 -5.14
CA VAL A 160 -4.65 -13.02 -5.48
C VAL A 160 -4.60 -14.32 -6.30
N THR A 161 -3.62 -14.46 -7.19
CA THR A 161 -3.48 -15.68 -7.99
C THR A 161 -2.94 -16.87 -7.20
N ASN A 162 -2.12 -16.63 -6.19
CA ASN A 162 -1.61 -17.71 -5.34
C ASN A 162 -2.71 -18.21 -4.37
N GLN A 163 -3.49 -17.30 -3.81
CA GLN A 163 -4.53 -17.63 -2.84
C GLN A 163 -5.81 -18.17 -3.51
N LEU A 164 -6.26 -17.54 -4.58
CA LEU A 164 -7.53 -17.91 -5.24
C LEU A 164 -7.33 -18.70 -6.54
N GLY A 165 -6.12 -18.73 -7.10
CA GLY A 165 -5.83 -19.34 -8.40
C GLY A 165 -6.17 -18.46 -9.59
N PHE A 166 -6.85 -17.35 -9.40
CA PHE A 166 -7.25 -16.40 -10.45
C PHE A 166 -7.62 -15.03 -9.88
N ILE A 167 -7.62 -14.00 -10.72
CA ILE A 167 -8.16 -12.69 -10.38
C ILE A 167 -9.68 -12.73 -10.64
N PRO A 168 -10.55 -12.52 -9.61
CA PRO A 168 -11.99 -12.69 -9.78
C PRO A 168 -12.59 -11.77 -10.86
N PRO A 169 -13.35 -12.30 -11.83
CA PRO A 169 -14.06 -11.48 -12.81
C PRO A 169 -15.15 -10.66 -12.11
N GLY A 170 -15.21 -9.36 -12.41
CA GLY A 170 -16.23 -8.47 -11.86
C GLY A 170 -15.88 -7.87 -10.48
N LEU A 171 -14.75 -8.22 -9.87
CA LEU A 171 -14.24 -7.52 -8.70
C LEU A 171 -13.90 -6.08 -9.09
N PRO A 172 -14.43 -5.06 -8.39
CA PRO A 172 -14.29 -3.66 -8.79
C PRO A 172 -12.97 -3.02 -8.29
N TYR A 173 -11.83 -3.66 -8.54
CA TYR A 173 -10.53 -3.06 -8.26
C TYR A 173 -10.21 -1.93 -9.25
N ASP A 174 -9.38 -0.97 -8.84
CA ASP A 174 -8.96 0.17 -9.66
C ASP A 174 -7.64 -0.10 -10.41
N GLY A 175 -6.80 -0.98 -9.86
CA GLY A 175 -5.50 -1.31 -10.45
C GLY A 175 -4.99 -2.70 -10.06
N LEU A 176 -3.99 -3.13 -10.81
CA LEU A 176 -3.24 -4.36 -10.56
C LEU A 176 -1.76 -4.01 -10.42
N GLU A 177 -1.16 -4.44 -9.31
CA GLU A 177 0.28 -4.33 -9.12
C GLU A 177 0.97 -5.59 -9.62
N ILE A 178 1.97 -5.40 -10.47
CA ILE A 178 2.87 -6.42 -10.99
C ILE A 178 4.32 -6.09 -10.59
N LYS A 179 5.17 -7.07 -10.50
CA LYS A 179 6.56 -6.89 -10.10
C LYS A 179 7.43 -6.32 -11.21
N ALA A 180 7.09 -6.62 -12.44
CA ALA A 180 7.80 -6.16 -13.63
C ALA A 180 6.83 -6.07 -14.81
N SER A 181 7.11 -5.17 -15.74
CA SER A 181 6.26 -4.94 -16.93
C SER A 181 6.01 -6.20 -17.76
N GLU A 182 6.96 -7.14 -17.74
CA GLU A 182 6.87 -8.41 -18.46
C GLU A 182 5.77 -9.34 -17.92
N GLU A 183 5.41 -9.18 -16.65
CA GLU A 183 4.35 -9.99 -16.01
C GLU A 183 2.96 -9.65 -16.53
N LYS A 184 2.77 -8.44 -17.06
CA LYS A 184 1.51 -7.97 -17.61
C LYS A 184 0.94 -8.92 -18.67
N GLN A 185 1.77 -9.37 -19.60
CA GLN A 185 1.32 -10.30 -20.65
C GLN A 185 0.87 -11.63 -20.06
N ARG A 186 1.55 -12.14 -19.04
CA ARG A 186 1.18 -13.37 -18.34
C ARG A 186 -0.20 -13.25 -17.65
N VAL A 187 -0.50 -12.10 -17.05
CA VAL A 187 -1.82 -11.84 -16.46
C VAL A 187 -2.89 -11.85 -17.55
N LEU A 188 -2.68 -11.13 -18.66
CA LEU A 188 -3.62 -11.05 -19.77
C LEU A 188 -3.89 -12.40 -20.45
N ASP A 189 -2.86 -13.22 -20.62
CA ASP A 189 -2.98 -14.55 -21.23
C ASP A 189 -3.80 -15.52 -20.36
N THR A 190 -3.72 -15.38 -19.05
CA THR A 190 -4.42 -16.25 -18.08
C THR A 190 -5.77 -15.73 -17.65
N HIS A 191 -6.05 -14.43 -17.85
CA HIS A 191 -7.27 -13.75 -17.42
C HIS A 191 -7.92 -12.96 -18.58
N PRO A 192 -8.57 -13.65 -19.55
CA PRO A 192 -9.05 -13.01 -20.78
C PRO A 192 -10.18 -11.99 -20.56
N TRP A 193 -10.73 -11.90 -19.35
CA TRP A 193 -11.70 -10.85 -18.99
C TRP A 193 -11.04 -9.52 -18.60
N ILE A 194 -9.73 -9.52 -18.32
CA ILE A 194 -8.97 -8.31 -18.03
C ILE A 194 -8.59 -7.64 -19.37
N LYS A 195 -8.95 -6.37 -19.49
CA LYS A 195 -8.65 -5.58 -20.70
C LYS A 195 -7.49 -4.65 -20.43
N GLU A 196 -6.43 -4.79 -21.21
CA GLU A 196 -5.19 -4.02 -21.07
C GLU A 196 -5.43 -2.50 -21.01
N ASP A 197 -6.21 -1.96 -21.95
CA ASP A 197 -6.43 -0.51 -22.11
C ASP A 197 -7.25 0.12 -20.98
N SER A 198 -8.06 -0.66 -20.26
CA SER A 198 -8.90 -0.17 -19.17
C SER A 198 -8.33 -0.46 -17.78
N THR A 199 -7.32 -1.31 -17.69
CA THR A 199 -6.67 -1.68 -16.42
C THR A 199 -5.50 -0.73 -16.12
N VAL A 200 -5.44 -0.22 -14.91
CA VAL A 200 -4.24 0.49 -14.42
C VAL A 200 -3.25 -0.54 -13.92
N TRP A 201 -2.05 -0.49 -14.49
CA TRP A 201 -0.95 -1.36 -14.13
C TRP A 201 0.06 -0.54 -13.31
N LEU A 202 0.40 -1.02 -12.14
CA LEU A 202 1.39 -0.44 -11.27
C LEU A 202 2.59 -1.38 -11.14
N VAL A 203 3.77 -0.78 -11.01
CA VAL A 203 5.01 -1.49 -10.71
C VAL A 203 5.64 -0.75 -9.55
N ASP A 204 5.57 -1.32 -8.37
CA ASP A 204 6.02 -0.72 -7.13
C ASP A 204 7.08 -1.61 -6.46
N SER A 205 7.76 -1.09 -5.45
CA SER A 205 8.88 -1.78 -4.82
C SER A 205 8.45 -2.81 -3.77
N ASP A 206 7.37 -2.53 -3.05
CA ASP A 206 7.03 -3.22 -1.80
C ASP A 206 8.20 -3.13 -0.81
N ALA A 207 8.74 -1.89 -0.70
CA ALA A 207 9.98 -1.65 0.03
C ALA A 207 9.80 -1.79 1.53
N HIS A 208 10.70 -2.57 2.14
CA HIS A 208 10.83 -2.75 3.58
C HIS A 208 12.17 -2.19 4.11
N ARG A 209 13.00 -1.68 3.20
CA ARG A 209 14.29 -1.03 3.44
C ARG A 209 14.41 0.22 2.60
N LEU A 210 15.10 1.25 3.10
CA LEU A 210 15.26 2.50 2.36
C LEU A 210 15.87 2.31 0.97
N VAL A 211 16.82 1.38 0.84
CA VAL A 211 17.49 1.10 -0.43
C VAL A 211 16.59 0.39 -1.46
N GLU A 212 15.51 -0.23 -1.01
CA GLU A 212 14.55 -0.95 -1.85
C GLU A 212 13.50 -0.04 -2.49
N ILE A 213 13.29 1.18 -1.96
CA ILE A 213 12.42 2.18 -2.59
C ILE A 213 12.82 2.32 -4.06
N SER A 214 11.83 2.33 -4.97
CA SER A 214 12.05 2.31 -6.42
C SER A 214 13.03 3.38 -6.89
N GLU A 215 13.87 3.02 -7.84
CA GLU A 215 14.61 3.99 -8.64
C GLU A 215 13.66 4.73 -9.61
N ARG A 216 14.17 5.77 -10.28
CA ARG A 216 13.41 6.54 -11.27
C ARG A 216 13.15 5.74 -12.56
N GLU A 217 12.46 4.64 -12.45
CA GLU A 217 12.21 3.70 -13.55
C GLU A 217 10.72 3.62 -13.91
N ASN A 218 9.84 3.56 -12.90
CA ASN A 218 8.41 3.40 -13.09
C ASN A 218 7.72 4.76 -13.14
N SER A 219 6.92 4.98 -14.16
CA SER A 219 6.23 6.26 -14.33
C SER A 219 4.78 6.08 -14.75
N MET A 220 3.92 7.01 -14.30
CA MET A 220 2.56 7.15 -14.81
C MET A 220 2.33 8.52 -15.43
N SER A 221 1.39 8.59 -16.38
CA SER A 221 0.98 9.86 -16.96
C SER A 221 0.12 10.66 -15.98
N GLU A 222 0.12 12.01 -16.14
CA GLU A 222 -0.82 12.86 -15.40
C GLU A 222 -2.30 12.49 -15.70
N GLU A 223 -2.59 12.01 -16.90
CA GLU A 223 -3.92 11.54 -17.27
C GLU A 223 -4.32 10.30 -16.45
N THR A 224 -3.43 9.31 -16.34
CA THR A 224 -3.66 8.11 -15.51
C THR A 224 -3.85 8.49 -14.04
N PHE A 225 -3.01 9.40 -13.54
CA PHE A 225 -3.13 9.90 -12.17
C PHE A 225 -4.51 10.55 -11.93
N ARG A 226 -4.91 11.50 -12.79
CA ARG A 226 -6.20 12.18 -12.67
C ARG A 226 -7.41 11.24 -12.82
N ARG A 227 -7.28 10.21 -13.61
CA ARG A 227 -8.34 9.18 -13.73
C ARG A 227 -8.59 8.47 -12.40
N LEU A 228 -7.54 8.24 -11.59
CA LEU A 228 -7.64 7.56 -10.31
C LEU A 228 -8.04 8.49 -9.17
N TRP A 229 -7.37 9.65 -9.06
CA TRP A 229 -7.50 10.52 -7.89
C TRP A 229 -8.04 11.92 -8.20
N GLY A 230 -8.40 12.22 -9.46
CA GLY A 230 -8.88 13.56 -9.85
C GLY A 230 -7.78 14.61 -9.77
N ASP A 231 -8.16 15.85 -9.47
CA ASP A 231 -7.24 16.97 -9.26
C ASP A 231 -6.85 17.13 -7.78
N ALA A 232 -6.87 16.04 -7.01
CA ALA A 232 -6.81 16.06 -5.54
C ALA A 232 -5.40 16.32 -4.94
N LEU A 233 -4.34 16.41 -5.75
CA LEU A 233 -2.96 16.65 -5.27
C LEU A 233 -2.29 17.81 -5.98
#